data_83e31d1ee97e2c9bf7f3edf331665e08
#
_entry.id   83e31d1ee97e2c9bf7f3edf331665e08
#
_cell.length_a   1.000
_cell.length_b   1.000
_cell.length_c   1.000
_cell.angle_alpha   90.00
_cell.angle_beta   90.00
_cell.angle_gamma   90.00
#
_symmetry.space_group_name_H-M   'P 1'
#
loop_
_entity.id
_entity.type
_entity.pdbx_description
1 polymer ?
#
loop_
_entity_poly.entity_id
_entity_poly.type
_entity_poly.pdbx_seq_one_letter_code
_entity_poly.pdbx_strand_id
1 'polypeptide(L)'
;MNLNNLSNLFVYFSIFVLAINLILFSISLTQKKKNKITNIAMSLTWLVGLFLIIALILRGIAAQRAPWGNMYEFAISSVTAVVLTFLLVSIKKNIQWLGIFITVPAIILLGLAVIVLYTESGPLVPALKSTWLWIHVSSAIISYGAFSLNFGLSIIYLLKVNNKLKSLPSLKRIDEFSYKVVLFAFPIWTFSVISGAVWAENAWGRYWGWDPKETWAFITWIIYAAYLHSRVTIGWKGTKSSWLGIAGYAAIIFNFFVINIWVTGLHSYAGI
;
A
#
# COMPACT_ATOMS: atom_id res chain seq x y z
N MET A 1 -10.32 4.91 28.89
CA MET A 1 -9.67 5.36 27.63
C MET A 1 -10.66 5.08 26.51
N ASN A 2 -10.98 6.07 25.67
CA ASN A 2 -11.86 5.90 24.51
C ASN A 2 -11.22 4.91 23.52
N LEU A 3 -12.03 4.09 22.81
CA LEU A 3 -11.54 3.12 21.84
C LEU A 3 -10.72 3.76 20.70
N ASN A 4 -11.04 4.99 20.29
CA ASN A 4 -10.25 5.74 19.32
C ASN A 4 -8.83 6.03 19.85
N ASN A 5 -8.73 6.46 21.12
CA ASN A 5 -7.43 6.73 21.75
C ASN A 5 -6.60 5.45 21.91
N LEU A 6 -7.26 4.33 22.22
CA LEU A 6 -6.60 3.03 22.31
C LEU A 6 -6.11 2.57 20.91
N SER A 7 -6.92 2.75 19.89
CA SER A 7 -6.51 2.49 18.49
C SER A 7 -5.26 3.30 18.12
N ASN A 8 -5.26 4.60 18.41
CA ASN A 8 -4.12 5.48 18.13
C ASN A 8 -2.86 5.05 18.87
N LEU A 9 -2.99 4.58 20.12
CA LEU A 9 -1.85 4.06 20.86
C LEU A 9 -1.18 2.88 20.15
N PHE A 10 -1.95 1.96 19.57
CA PHE A 10 -1.39 0.86 18.78
C PHE A 10 -0.74 1.35 17.47
N VAL A 11 -1.24 2.42 16.85
CA VAL A 11 -0.57 3.06 15.71
C VAL A 11 0.76 3.68 16.14
N TYR A 12 0.83 4.37 17.27
CA TYR A 12 2.08 4.92 17.81
C TYR A 12 3.10 3.81 18.13
N PHE A 13 2.67 2.73 18.76
CA PHE A 13 3.54 1.58 18.99
C PHE A 13 4.05 0.97 17.66
N SER A 14 3.20 0.92 16.64
CA SER A 14 3.61 0.47 15.30
C SER A 14 4.70 1.36 14.70
N ILE A 15 4.57 2.68 14.80
CA ILE A 15 5.57 3.64 14.33
C ILE A 15 6.89 3.44 15.10
N PHE A 16 6.82 3.32 16.42
CA PHE A 16 8.00 3.10 17.27
C PHE A 16 8.74 1.80 16.90
N VAL A 17 8.01 0.70 16.76
CA VAL A 17 8.61 -0.59 16.37
C VAL A 17 9.17 -0.53 14.94
N LEU A 18 8.50 0.16 14.01
CA LEU A 18 9.02 0.38 12.66
C LEU A 18 10.31 1.20 12.65
N ALA A 19 10.46 2.19 13.54
CA ALA A 19 11.70 2.95 13.68
C ALA A 19 12.86 2.05 14.12
N ILE A 20 12.63 1.12 15.04
CA ILE A 20 13.61 0.08 15.41
C ILE A 20 13.91 -0.81 14.20
N ASN A 21 12.88 -1.24 13.48
CA ASN A 21 13.03 -2.08 12.29
C ASN A 21 13.82 -1.40 11.17
N LEU A 22 13.71 -0.09 11.02
CA LEU A 22 14.50 0.66 10.06
C LEU A 22 16.00 0.48 10.33
N ILE A 23 16.42 0.54 11.59
CA ILE A 23 17.82 0.32 11.99
C ILE A 23 18.23 -1.14 11.72
N LEU A 24 17.41 -2.10 12.16
CA LEU A 24 17.73 -3.53 12.03
C LEU A 24 17.80 -3.98 10.56
N PHE A 25 16.87 -3.55 9.71
CA PHE A 25 16.92 -3.86 8.28
C PHE A 25 18.08 -3.15 7.58
N SER A 26 18.43 -1.92 7.99
CA SER A 26 19.60 -1.22 7.46
C SER A 26 20.90 -2.01 7.75
N ILE A 27 21.08 -2.46 8.98
CA ILE A 27 22.21 -3.32 9.36
C ILE A 27 22.17 -4.65 8.57
N SER A 28 20.98 -5.25 8.43
CA SER A 28 20.82 -6.52 7.71
C SER A 28 21.23 -6.43 6.24
N LEU A 29 21.04 -5.28 5.58
CA LEU A 29 21.47 -5.07 4.19
C LEU A 29 22.98 -5.09 3.99
N THR A 30 23.76 -4.77 5.02
CA THR A 30 25.22 -4.80 4.94
C THR A 30 25.79 -6.20 5.09
N GLN A 31 25.00 -7.16 5.54
CA GLN A 31 25.44 -8.51 5.86
C GLN A 31 25.13 -9.49 4.73
N LYS A 32 26.11 -10.37 4.42
CA LYS A 32 26.02 -11.31 3.28
C LYS A 32 25.10 -12.51 3.52
N LYS A 33 24.74 -12.83 4.78
CA LYS A 33 23.91 -13.98 5.14
C LYS A 33 22.74 -13.57 6.04
N LYS A 34 21.63 -14.31 5.95
CA LYS A 34 20.53 -14.24 6.90
C LYS A 34 21.06 -14.50 8.32
N ASN A 35 20.84 -13.60 9.23
CA ASN A 35 21.38 -13.62 10.58
C ASN A 35 20.29 -13.35 11.64
N LYS A 36 20.67 -13.41 12.91
CA LYS A 36 19.78 -13.12 14.03
C LYS A 36 19.07 -11.75 13.90
N ILE A 37 19.77 -10.73 13.38
CA ILE A 37 19.23 -9.37 13.21
C ILE A 37 18.06 -9.38 12.24
N THR A 38 18.18 -10.04 11.09
CA THR A 38 17.07 -10.18 10.12
C THR A 38 15.88 -10.91 10.75
N ASN A 39 16.12 -11.97 11.54
CA ASN A 39 15.04 -12.69 12.20
C ASN A 39 14.34 -11.82 13.26
N ILE A 40 15.09 -11.05 14.05
CA ILE A 40 14.53 -10.09 15.02
C ILE A 40 13.69 -9.04 14.29
N ALA A 41 14.21 -8.45 13.21
CA ALA A 41 13.47 -7.47 12.40
C ALA A 41 12.15 -8.06 11.85
N MET A 42 12.18 -9.30 11.37
CA MET A 42 10.97 -9.99 10.91
C MET A 42 9.98 -10.25 12.04
N SER A 43 10.43 -10.67 13.23
CA SER A 43 9.56 -10.85 14.40
C SER A 43 8.90 -9.52 14.82
N LEU A 44 9.67 -8.45 14.83
CA LEU A 44 9.13 -7.11 15.10
C LEU A 44 8.16 -6.65 14.00
N THR A 45 8.39 -7.04 12.74
CA THR A 45 7.43 -6.75 11.66
C THR A 45 6.10 -7.48 11.87
N TRP A 46 6.13 -8.73 12.37
CA TRP A 46 4.91 -9.45 12.79
C TRP A 46 4.19 -8.73 13.92
N LEU A 47 4.93 -8.20 14.89
CA LEU A 47 4.36 -7.39 15.98
C LEU A 47 3.70 -6.12 15.46
N VAL A 48 4.32 -5.42 14.50
CA VAL A 48 3.70 -4.27 13.80
C VAL A 48 2.40 -4.68 13.12
N GLY A 49 2.40 -5.79 12.38
CA GLY A 49 1.18 -6.31 11.74
C GLY A 49 0.06 -6.56 12.75
N LEU A 50 0.39 -7.17 13.89
CA LEU A 50 -0.56 -7.40 14.98
C LEU A 50 -1.11 -6.09 15.55
N PHE A 51 -0.25 -5.11 15.85
CA PHE A 51 -0.68 -3.82 16.39
C PHE A 51 -1.59 -3.06 15.42
N LEU A 52 -1.27 -3.07 14.12
CA LEU A 52 -2.11 -2.42 13.11
C LEU A 52 -3.47 -3.12 12.96
N ILE A 53 -3.53 -4.45 13.02
CA ILE A 53 -4.79 -5.19 13.01
C ILE A 53 -5.63 -4.81 14.24
N ILE A 54 -5.04 -4.77 15.44
CA ILE A 54 -5.72 -4.36 16.67
C ILE A 54 -6.23 -2.92 16.53
N ALA A 55 -5.41 -2.01 16.01
CA ALA A 55 -5.82 -0.63 15.78
C ALA A 55 -7.05 -0.52 14.87
N LEU A 56 -7.09 -1.27 13.78
CA LEU A 56 -8.23 -1.30 12.85
C LEU A 56 -9.48 -1.92 13.47
N ILE A 57 -9.33 -3.00 14.24
CA ILE A 57 -10.46 -3.63 14.96
C ILE A 57 -11.07 -2.65 15.96
N LEU A 58 -10.23 -2.00 16.79
CA LEU A 58 -10.68 -1.03 17.79
C LEU A 58 -11.39 0.16 17.12
N ARG A 59 -10.86 0.63 16.00
CA ARG A 59 -11.46 1.71 15.20
C ARG A 59 -12.81 1.29 14.60
N GLY A 60 -12.89 0.07 14.08
CA GLY A 60 -14.13 -0.51 13.55
C GLY A 60 -15.21 -0.65 14.63
N ILE A 61 -14.84 -1.11 15.84
CA ILE A 61 -15.75 -1.22 16.98
C ILE A 61 -16.22 0.17 17.42
N ALA A 62 -15.31 1.15 17.52
CA ALA A 62 -15.64 2.52 17.90
C ALA A 62 -16.62 3.17 16.91
N ALA A 63 -16.45 2.91 15.62
CA ALA A 63 -17.27 3.45 14.56
C ALA A 63 -18.53 2.63 14.24
N GLN A 64 -18.69 1.43 14.80
CA GLN A 64 -19.74 0.45 14.47
C GLN A 64 -19.81 0.16 12.96
N ARG A 65 -18.64 0.15 12.29
CA ARG A 65 -18.49 -0.07 10.86
C ARG A 65 -17.05 -0.44 10.49
N ALA A 66 -16.83 -0.85 9.22
CA ALA A 66 -15.46 -1.01 8.74
C ALA A 66 -14.67 0.32 8.82
N PRO A 67 -13.38 0.26 9.16
CA PRO A 67 -12.53 1.44 9.34
C PRO A 67 -12.02 1.97 7.99
N TRP A 68 -12.93 2.41 7.12
CA TRP A 68 -12.64 2.97 5.77
C TRP A 68 -13.43 4.25 5.49
N GLY A 69 -13.96 4.90 6.51
CA GLY A 69 -14.82 6.07 6.37
C GLY A 69 -14.08 7.40 6.25
N ASN A 70 -12.77 7.44 6.43
CA ASN A 70 -11.94 8.64 6.27
C ASN A 70 -10.53 8.29 5.83
N MET A 71 -9.74 9.31 5.49
CA MET A 71 -8.36 9.18 5.00
C MET A 71 -7.42 8.54 6.01
N TYR A 72 -7.57 8.85 7.30
CA TYR A 72 -6.79 8.25 8.38
C TYR A 72 -6.98 6.72 8.44
N GLU A 73 -8.24 6.29 8.45
CA GLU A 73 -8.59 4.86 8.48
C GLU A 73 -8.07 4.13 7.24
N PHE A 74 -8.20 4.76 6.07
CA PHE A 74 -7.69 4.19 4.81
C PHE A 74 -6.16 4.12 4.79
N ALA A 75 -5.45 5.12 5.33
CA ALA A 75 -3.99 5.11 5.42
C ALA A 75 -3.49 3.95 6.30
N ILE A 76 -4.06 3.77 7.50
CA ILE A 76 -3.71 2.65 8.38
C ILE A 76 -4.02 1.31 7.70
N SER A 77 -5.18 1.17 7.05
CA SER A 77 -5.56 -0.04 6.32
C SER A 77 -4.58 -0.36 5.19
N SER A 78 -4.14 0.66 4.46
CA SER A 78 -3.15 0.52 3.38
C SER A 78 -1.79 0.05 3.91
N VAL A 79 -1.27 0.66 4.99
CA VAL A 79 -0.03 0.21 5.62
C VAL A 79 -0.17 -1.21 6.15
N THR A 80 -1.30 -1.53 6.78
CA THR A 80 -1.59 -2.89 7.25
C THR A 80 -1.51 -3.90 6.10
N ALA A 81 -2.14 -3.59 4.97
CA ALA A 81 -2.10 -4.46 3.79
C ALA A 81 -0.67 -4.63 3.24
N VAL A 82 0.12 -3.56 3.17
CA VAL A 82 1.52 -3.62 2.73
C VAL A 82 2.33 -4.52 3.66
N VAL A 83 2.24 -4.31 4.98
CA VAL A 83 2.96 -5.11 5.99
C VAL A 83 2.54 -6.57 5.93
N LEU A 84 1.24 -6.85 5.90
CA LEU A 84 0.73 -8.22 5.83
C LEU A 84 1.12 -8.91 4.51
N THR A 85 1.04 -8.23 3.38
CA THR A 85 1.48 -8.77 2.08
C THR A 85 2.96 -9.15 2.14
N PHE A 86 3.82 -8.28 2.67
CA PHE A 86 5.23 -8.58 2.86
C PHE A 86 5.44 -9.80 3.75
N LEU A 87 4.78 -9.87 4.90
CA LEU A 87 4.88 -10.98 5.85
C LEU A 87 4.42 -12.29 5.22
N LEU A 88 3.23 -12.32 4.60
CA LEU A 88 2.67 -13.53 3.99
C LEU A 88 3.54 -14.05 2.84
N VAL A 89 4.04 -13.16 1.99
CA VAL A 89 4.97 -13.55 0.91
C VAL A 89 6.30 -14.04 1.49
N SER A 90 6.77 -13.45 2.60
CA SER A 90 8.02 -13.85 3.28
C SER A 90 7.96 -15.27 3.86
N ILE A 91 6.78 -15.82 4.12
CA ILE A 91 6.61 -17.22 4.56
C ILE A 91 7.09 -18.19 3.48
N LYS A 92 6.72 -17.92 2.22
CA LYS A 92 7.01 -18.83 1.09
C LYS A 92 8.24 -18.41 0.27
N LYS A 93 8.64 -17.15 0.35
CA LYS A 93 9.72 -16.57 -0.45
C LYS A 93 10.75 -15.87 0.44
N ASN A 94 12.02 -16.06 0.13
CA ASN A 94 13.09 -15.35 0.84
C ASN A 94 13.20 -13.92 0.34
N ILE A 95 12.38 -13.02 0.91
CA ILE A 95 12.28 -11.60 0.54
C ILE A 95 12.56 -10.65 1.72
N GLN A 96 13.11 -11.13 2.83
CA GLN A 96 13.37 -10.31 4.02
C GLN A 96 14.29 -9.11 3.74
N TRP A 97 15.11 -9.19 2.69
CA TRP A 97 15.93 -8.10 2.19
C TRP A 97 15.12 -6.89 1.66
N LEU A 98 13.81 -7.08 1.40
CA LEU A 98 12.87 -5.98 1.09
C LEU A 98 12.44 -5.19 2.32
N GLY A 99 12.74 -5.66 3.53
CA GLY A 99 12.19 -5.10 4.77
C GLY A 99 12.35 -3.59 4.90
N ILE A 100 13.53 -3.02 4.57
CA ILE A 100 13.74 -1.58 4.63
C ILE A 100 12.83 -0.79 3.67
N PHE A 101 12.56 -1.35 2.48
CA PHE A 101 11.72 -0.72 1.45
C PHE A 101 10.23 -0.82 1.75
N ILE A 102 9.85 -1.62 2.72
CA ILE A 102 8.52 -1.67 3.31
C ILE A 102 8.44 -0.76 4.54
N THR A 103 9.48 -0.78 5.38
CA THR A 103 9.51 -0.03 6.64
C THR A 103 9.51 1.48 6.41
N VAL A 104 10.31 1.99 5.47
CA VAL A 104 10.41 3.43 5.20
C VAL A 104 9.07 4.03 4.74
N PRO A 105 8.40 3.52 3.69
CA PRO A 105 7.09 4.04 3.31
C PRO A 105 6.03 3.87 4.41
N ALA A 106 6.08 2.78 5.18
CA ALA A 106 5.14 2.55 6.27
C ALA A 106 5.28 3.61 7.38
N ILE A 107 6.50 3.95 7.79
CA ILE A 107 6.74 5.01 8.79
C ILE A 107 6.23 6.35 8.25
N ILE A 108 6.56 6.69 7.01
CA ILE A 108 6.16 7.97 6.41
C ILE A 108 4.63 8.06 6.35
N LEU A 109 3.96 7.01 5.84
CA LEU A 109 2.50 7.02 5.69
C LEU A 109 1.78 7.03 7.04
N LEU A 110 2.22 6.25 8.03
CA LEU A 110 1.64 6.29 9.38
C LEU A 110 1.92 7.62 10.07
N GLY A 111 3.11 8.19 9.91
CA GLY A 111 3.44 9.51 10.44
C GLY A 111 2.53 10.60 9.86
N LEU A 112 2.36 10.62 8.53
CA LEU A 112 1.42 11.54 7.87
C LEU A 112 -0.03 11.27 8.31
N ALA A 113 -0.43 10.00 8.44
CA ALA A 113 -1.76 9.64 8.93
C ALA A 113 -2.04 10.27 10.30
N VAL A 114 -1.09 10.16 11.24
CA VAL A 114 -1.24 10.69 12.59
C VAL A 114 -1.19 12.21 12.64
N ILE A 115 -0.28 12.85 11.89
CA ILE A 115 -0.02 14.29 11.99
C ILE A 115 -1.01 15.11 11.15
N VAL A 116 -1.38 14.59 9.96
CA VAL A 116 -2.12 15.36 8.95
C VAL A 116 -3.55 14.85 8.77
N LEU A 117 -3.74 13.52 8.77
CA LEU A 117 -5.01 12.91 8.36
C LEU A 117 -5.88 12.48 9.54
N TYR A 118 -5.43 12.70 10.78
CA TYR A 118 -6.16 12.21 11.96
C TYR A 118 -7.55 12.83 12.04
N THR A 119 -8.54 11.97 12.07
CA THR A 119 -9.95 12.33 12.30
C THR A 119 -10.58 11.28 13.19
N GLU A 120 -11.43 11.69 14.14
CA GLU A 120 -12.19 10.75 14.96
C GLU A 120 -13.12 9.89 14.09
N SER A 121 -13.37 8.67 14.55
CA SER A 121 -14.32 7.80 13.87
C SER A 121 -15.74 8.32 14.07
N GLY A 122 -16.45 8.49 12.97
CA GLY A 122 -17.84 8.96 12.97
C GLY A 122 -18.74 8.10 12.09
N PRO A 123 -20.04 8.38 12.05
CA PRO A 123 -20.98 7.70 11.18
C PRO A 123 -20.62 7.92 9.72
N LEU A 124 -20.93 6.93 8.87
CA LEU A 124 -20.73 7.06 7.42
C LEU A 124 -21.76 8.03 6.82
N VAL A 125 -21.29 8.87 5.91
CA VAL A 125 -22.19 9.60 5.00
C VAL A 125 -22.96 8.61 4.12
N PRO A 126 -24.18 8.95 3.64
CA PRO A 126 -25.01 8.01 2.88
C PRO A 126 -24.31 7.34 1.71
N ALA A 127 -23.49 8.06 0.96
CA ALA A 127 -22.72 7.53 -0.16
C ALA A 127 -21.81 6.35 0.20
N LEU A 128 -21.31 6.31 1.43
CA LEU A 128 -20.42 5.25 1.91
C LEU A 128 -21.17 4.02 2.49
N LYS A 129 -22.51 4.07 2.56
CA LYS A 129 -23.35 2.98 3.08
C LYS A 129 -23.73 1.99 1.97
N SER A 130 -22.75 1.35 1.34
CA SER A 130 -22.97 0.40 0.25
C SER A 130 -22.08 -0.82 0.40
N THR A 131 -22.63 -2.01 0.14
CA THR A 131 -21.83 -3.25 0.06
C THR A 131 -20.76 -3.17 -1.02
N TRP A 132 -21.04 -2.49 -2.12
CA TRP A 132 -20.08 -2.30 -3.19
C TRP A 132 -18.87 -1.47 -2.79
N LEU A 133 -19.02 -0.54 -1.83
CA LEU A 133 -17.88 0.16 -1.23
C LEU A 133 -16.90 -0.82 -0.58
N TRP A 134 -17.42 -1.80 0.17
CA TRP A 134 -16.57 -2.79 0.85
C TRP A 134 -15.77 -3.63 -0.15
N ILE A 135 -16.41 -4.06 -1.22
CA ILE A 135 -15.79 -4.85 -2.28
C ILE A 135 -14.71 -4.02 -2.99
N HIS A 136 -15.06 -2.78 -3.39
CA HIS A 136 -14.15 -1.83 -4.03
C HIS A 136 -12.93 -1.54 -3.16
N VAL A 137 -13.15 -1.09 -1.94
CA VAL A 137 -12.07 -0.67 -1.03
C VAL A 137 -11.17 -1.85 -0.65
N SER A 138 -11.73 -3.04 -0.37
CA SER A 138 -10.94 -4.23 -0.05
C SER A 138 -10.02 -4.61 -1.22
N SER A 139 -10.53 -4.64 -2.44
CA SER A 139 -9.75 -4.97 -3.63
C SER A 139 -8.71 -3.89 -3.94
N ALA A 140 -9.03 -2.60 -3.72
CA ALA A 140 -8.08 -1.50 -3.85
C ALA A 140 -6.91 -1.65 -2.85
N ILE A 141 -7.20 -1.91 -1.58
CA ILE A 141 -6.19 -2.08 -0.52
C ILE A 141 -5.25 -3.26 -0.84
N ILE A 142 -5.79 -4.40 -1.28
CA ILE A 142 -4.98 -5.57 -1.68
C ILE A 142 -4.06 -5.20 -2.85
N SER A 143 -4.59 -4.52 -3.86
CA SER A 143 -3.80 -4.09 -5.03
C SER A 143 -2.71 -3.09 -4.63
N TYR A 144 -3.02 -2.12 -3.78
CA TYR A 144 -2.06 -1.13 -3.28
C TYR A 144 -0.91 -1.79 -2.50
N GLY A 145 -1.22 -2.80 -1.66
CA GLY A 145 -0.21 -3.60 -0.97
C GLY A 145 0.73 -4.31 -1.95
N ALA A 146 0.21 -4.91 -3.01
CA ALA A 146 1.02 -5.56 -4.02
C ALA A 146 1.80 -4.57 -4.89
N PHE A 147 1.20 -3.46 -5.32
CA PHE A 147 1.91 -2.43 -6.09
C PHE A 147 3.00 -1.73 -5.28
N SER A 148 2.84 -1.56 -3.96
CA SER A 148 3.92 -1.04 -3.12
C SER A 148 5.12 -1.98 -3.06
N LEU A 149 4.86 -3.30 -3.05
CA LEU A 149 5.91 -4.32 -3.16
C LEU A 149 6.64 -4.22 -4.52
N ASN A 150 5.89 -4.05 -5.63
CA ASN A 150 6.47 -3.81 -6.95
C ASN A 150 7.32 -2.53 -6.98
N PHE A 151 6.88 -1.45 -6.36
CA PHE A 151 7.63 -0.21 -6.23
C PHE A 151 8.96 -0.44 -5.51
N GLY A 152 8.95 -1.10 -4.34
CA GLY A 152 10.16 -1.45 -3.61
C GLY A 152 11.13 -2.29 -4.45
N LEU A 153 10.62 -3.30 -5.17
CA LEU A 153 11.40 -4.13 -6.08
C LEU A 153 12.02 -3.30 -7.22
N SER A 154 11.27 -2.35 -7.75
CA SER A 154 11.72 -1.46 -8.84
C SER A 154 12.86 -0.53 -8.39
N ILE A 155 12.73 0.09 -7.22
CA ILE A 155 13.79 0.90 -6.60
C ILE A 155 15.06 0.07 -6.40
N ILE A 156 14.92 -1.11 -5.80
CA ILE A 156 16.04 -2.02 -5.55
C ILE A 156 16.72 -2.44 -6.85
N TYR A 157 15.94 -2.73 -7.89
CA TYR A 157 16.48 -3.07 -9.20
C TYR A 157 17.41 -1.95 -9.70
N LEU A 158 16.93 -0.71 -9.71
CA LEU A 158 17.69 0.46 -10.18
C LEU A 158 18.95 0.72 -9.33
N LEU A 159 18.84 0.61 -8.01
CA LEU A 159 20.00 0.75 -7.11
C LEU A 159 21.04 -0.34 -7.36
N LYS A 160 20.59 -1.57 -7.63
CA LYS A 160 21.48 -2.70 -7.88
C LYS A 160 22.17 -2.63 -9.25
N VAL A 161 21.48 -2.18 -10.30
CA VAL A 161 22.10 -1.94 -11.63
C VAL A 161 23.30 -0.97 -11.48
N ASN A 162 23.18 0.02 -10.61
CA ASN A 162 24.25 0.98 -10.32
C ASN A 162 25.29 0.47 -9.29
N ASN A 163 25.38 -0.85 -9.08
CA ASN A 163 26.34 -1.52 -8.17
C ASN A 163 26.29 -1.06 -6.69
N LYS A 164 25.22 -0.41 -6.26
CA LYS A 164 25.11 0.11 -4.89
C LYS A 164 24.74 -0.96 -3.86
N LEU A 165 24.20 -2.12 -4.28
CA LEU A 165 23.67 -3.17 -3.39
C LEU A 165 24.10 -4.57 -3.83
N LYS A 166 25.37 -4.92 -3.58
CA LYS A 166 25.97 -6.19 -4.03
C LYS A 166 25.43 -7.44 -3.32
N SER A 167 24.92 -7.31 -2.09
CA SER A 167 24.45 -8.42 -1.24
C SER A 167 23.06 -8.96 -1.61
N LEU A 168 22.32 -8.25 -2.49
CA LEU A 168 20.96 -8.60 -2.87
C LEU A 168 20.87 -9.68 -3.97
N PRO A 169 19.70 -10.32 -4.15
CA PRO A 169 19.48 -11.31 -5.21
C PRO A 169 19.85 -10.80 -6.61
N SER A 170 20.02 -11.72 -7.57
CA SER A 170 20.33 -11.35 -8.96
C SER A 170 19.27 -10.42 -9.56
N LEU A 171 19.69 -9.54 -10.47
CA LEU A 171 18.78 -8.63 -11.19
C LEU A 171 17.65 -9.38 -11.89
N LYS A 172 17.96 -10.55 -12.48
CA LYS A 172 16.95 -11.43 -13.10
C LYS A 172 15.86 -11.84 -12.10
N ARG A 173 16.26 -12.29 -10.88
CA ARG A 173 15.32 -12.72 -9.86
C ARG A 173 14.43 -11.58 -9.35
N ILE A 174 14.99 -10.38 -9.20
CA ILE A 174 14.24 -9.18 -8.79
C ILE A 174 13.21 -8.81 -9.87
N ASP A 175 13.62 -8.78 -11.13
CA ASP A 175 12.76 -8.44 -12.27
C ASP A 175 11.62 -9.45 -12.46
N GLU A 176 11.92 -10.76 -12.42
CA GLU A 176 10.90 -11.81 -12.53
C GLU A 176 9.89 -11.75 -11.37
N PHE A 177 10.35 -11.46 -10.16
CA PHE A 177 9.47 -11.34 -9.01
C PHE A 177 8.60 -10.08 -9.11
N SER A 178 9.15 -8.95 -9.52
CA SER A 178 8.45 -7.71 -9.81
C SER A 178 7.31 -7.93 -10.82
N TYR A 179 7.59 -8.64 -11.90
CA TYR A 179 6.58 -8.99 -12.91
C TYR A 179 5.44 -9.84 -12.34
N LYS A 180 5.76 -10.87 -11.55
CA LYS A 180 4.74 -11.73 -10.92
C LYS A 180 3.84 -10.96 -9.96
N VAL A 181 4.40 -9.99 -9.25
CA VAL A 181 3.64 -9.11 -8.34
C VAL A 181 2.63 -8.27 -9.14
N VAL A 182 3.05 -7.68 -10.27
CA VAL A 182 2.14 -6.89 -11.11
C VAL A 182 1.08 -7.77 -11.78
N LEU A 183 1.44 -8.98 -12.25
CA LEU A 183 0.48 -9.95 -12.78
C LEU A 183 -0.61 -10.33 -11.78
N PHE A 184 -0.28 -10.39 -10.49
CA PHE A 184 -1.25 -10.64 -9.43
C PHE A 184 -2.08 -9.38 -9.13
N ALA A 185 -1.44 -8.22 -9.02
CA ALA A 185 -2.08 -6.98 -8.58
C ALA A 185 -3.02 -6.39 -9.62
N PHE A 186 -2.67 -6.46 -10.90
CA PHE A 186 -3.38 -5.76 -11.97
C PHE A 186 -4.82 -6.27 -12.19
N PRO A 187 -5.10 -7.58 -12.23
CA PRO A 187 -6.49 -8.06 -12.30
C PRO A 187 -7.35 -7.62 -11.10
N ILE A 188 -6.76 -7.63 -9.89
CA ILE A 188 -7.46 -7.20 -8.68
C ILE A 188 -7.73 -5.69 -8.74
N TRP A 189 -6.78 -4.89 -9.24
CA TRP A 189 -6.97 -3.46 -9.48
C TRP A 189 -8.04 -3.18 -10.52
N THR A 190 -8.06 -3.95 -11.62
CA THR A 190 -9.11 -3.85 -12.65
C THR A 190 -10.49 -4.13 -12.04
N PHE A 191 -10.59 -5.20 -11.25
CA PHE A 191 -11.81 -5.52 -10.52
C PHE A 191 -12.19 -4.41 -9.52
N SER A 192 -11.21 -3.81 -8.86
CA SER A 192 -11.44 -2.66 -7.96
C SER A 192 -12.04 -1.47 -8.70
N VAL A 193 -11.51 -1.12 -9.87
CA VAL A 193 -12.04 -0.01 -10.69
C VAL A 193 -13.47 -0.30 -11.13
N ILE A 194 -13.77 -1.53 -11.58
CA ILE A 194 -15.11 -1.95 -11.99
C ILE A 194 -16.09 -1.90 -10.80
N SER A 195 -15.72 -2.48 -9.66
CA SER A 195 -16.58 -2.47 -8.47
C SER A 195 -16.77 -1.07 -7.90
N GLY A 196 -15.77 -0.19 -8.08
CA GLY A 196 -15.85 1.23 -7.77
C GLY A 196 -16.85 1.97 -8.65
N ALA A 197 -16.93 1.64 -9.94
CA ALA A 197 -17.94 2.18 -10.84
C ALA A 197 -19.35 1.74 -10.42
N VAL A 198 -19.56 0.49 -10.03
CA VAL A 198 -20.85 0.02 -9.51
C VAL A 198 -21.21 0.72 -8.20
N TRP A 199 -20.22 0.94 -7.31
CA TRP A 199 -20.45 1.74 -6.12
C TRP A 199 -20.81 3.19 -6.47
N ALA A 200 -20.15 3.82 -7.44
CA ALA A 200 -20.41 5.19 -7.87
C ALA A 200 -21.84 5.38 -8.41
N GLU A 201 -22.38 4.37 -9.09
CA GLU A 201 -23.79 4.35 -9.50
C GLU A 201 -24.74 4.39 -8.30
N ASN A 202 -24.48 3.56 -7.29
CA ASN A 202 -25.28 3.52 -6.05
C ASN A 202 -25.16 4.82 -5.24
N ALA A 203 -23.99 5.48 -5.26
CA ALA A 203 -23.71 6.66 -4.46
C ALA A 203 -24.18 7.97 -5.14
N TRP A 204 -24.07 8.05 -6.45
CA TRP A 204 -24.24 9.29 -7.23
C TRP A 204 -25.09 9.13 -8.51
N GLY A 205 -25.68 7.95 -8.75
CA GLY A 205 -26.56 7.67 -9.90
C GLY A 205 -25.83 7.58 -11.24
N ARG A 206 -24.51 7.33 -11.25
CA ARG A 206 -23.70 7.17 -12.46
C ARG A 206 -22.48 6.28 -12.22
N TYR A 207 -22.16 5.43 -13.18
CA TYR A 207 -21.01 4.51 -13.08
C TYR A 207 -19.67 5.22 -13.20
N TRP A 208 -19.59 6.29 -13.99
CA TRP A 208 -18.36 7.02 -14.28
C TRP A 208 -18.65 8.47 -14.67
N GLY A 209 -17.85 9.39 -14.21
CA GLY A 209 -18.07 10.81 -14.47
C GLY A 209 -16.78 11.62 -14.57
N TRP A 210 -15.64 10.96 -14.74
CA TRP A 210 -14.34 11.62 -14.82
C TRP A 210 -14.01 12.47 -13.59
N ASP A 211 -14.54 12.08 -12.43
CA ASP A 211 -14.09 12.66 -11.17
C ASP A 211 -12.56 12.56 -11.07
N PRO A 212 -11.87 13.54 -10.46
CA PRO A 212 -10.41 13.52 -10.36
C PRO A 212 -9.85 12.20 -9.85
N LYS A 213 -10.51 11.58 -8.87
CA LYS A 213 -10.09 10.29 -8.31
C LYS A 213 -10.31 9.12 -9.26
N GLU A 214 -11.42 9.10 -10.00
CA GLU A 214 -11.70 8.13 -11.05
C GLU A 214 -10.65 8.24 -12.16
N THR A 215 -10.35 9.46 -12.59
CA THR A 215 -9.35 9.76 -13.64
C THR A 215 -7.97 9.23 -13.26
N TRP A 216 -7.50 9.47 -12.02
CA TRP A 216 -6.20 9.00 -11.56
C TRP A 216 -6.17 7.49 -11.27
N ALA A 217 -7.30 6.89 -10.91
CA ALA A 217 -7.44 5.44 -10.85
C ALA A 217 -7.27 4.80 -12.23
N PHE A 218 -7.85 5.42 -13.28
CA PHE A 218 -7.70 4.99 -14.66
C PHE A 218 -6.27 5.23 -15.21
N ILE A 219 -5.63 6.38 -14.91
CA ILE A 219 -4.22 6.61 -15.24
C ILE A 219 -3.33 5.53 -14.63
N THR A 220 -3.55 5.17 -13.37
CA THR A 220 -2.84 4.06 -12.71
C THR A 220 -3.04 2.75 -13.47
N TRP A 221 -4.27 2.46 -13.89
CA TRP A 221 -4.59 1.28 -14.69
C TRP A 221 -3.83 1.27 -16.02
N ILE A 222 -3.83 2.40 -16.75
CA ILE A 222 -3.08 2.54 -18.03
C ILE A 222 -1.59 2.24 -17.82
N ILE A 223 -0.96 2.80 -16.78
CA ILE A 223 0.47 2.63 -16.56
C ILE A 223 0.81 1.16 -16.28
N TYR A 224 0.04 0.46 -15.45
CA TYR A 224 0.27 -0.95 -15.17
C TYR A 224 -0.13 -1.86 -16.34
N ALA A 225 -1.13 -1.49 -17.14
CA ALA A 225 -1.43 -2.15 -18.41
C ALA A 225 -0.24 -2.03 -19.38
N ALA A 226 0.32 -0.81 -19.51
CA ALA A 226 1.51 -0.59 -20.32
C ALA A 226 2.72 -1.37 -19.79
N TYR A 227 2.89 -1.47 -18.46
CA TYR A 227 3.91 -2.32 -17.84
C TYR A 227 3.78 -3.78 -18.30
N LEU A 228 2.59 -4.37 -18.21
CA LEU A 228 2.36 -5.77 -18.62
C LEU A 228 2.46 -5.94 -20.13
N HIS A 229 1.84 -5.05 -20.90
CA HIS A 229 1.83 -5.08 -22.36
C HIS A 229 3.26 -4.99 -22.92
N SER A 230 4.04 -4.02 -22.48
CA SER A 230 5.42 -3.83 -22.96
C SER A 230 6.33 -5.04 -22.64
N ARG A 231 6.07 -5.75 -21.55
CA ARG A 231 6.82 -6.98 -21.21
C ARG A 231 6.50 -8.13 -22.15
N VAL A 232 5.23 -8.28 -22.54
CA VAL A 232 4.78 -9.41 -23.37
C VAL A 232 5.06 -9.16 -24.85
N THR A 233 4.79 -7.97 -25.36
CA THR A 233 4.86 -7.64 -26.79
C THR A 233 6.23 -7.14 -27.23
N ILE A 234 6.86 -6.26 -26.44
CA ILE A 234 8.13 -5.60 -26.80
C ILE A 234 9.33 -6.24 -26.08
N GLY A 235 9.05 -7.09 -25.07
CA GLY A 235 10.10 -7.76 -24.29
C GLY A 235 10.82 -6.83 -23.31
N TRP A 236 10.21 -5.70 -22.89
CA TRP A 236 10.80 -4.81 -21.89
C TRP A 236 11.00 -5.55 -20.57
N LYS A 237 12.21 -5.44 -20.03
CA LYS A 237 12.63 -6.04 -18.76
C LYS A 237 13.54 -5.07 -18.01
N GLY A 238 13.74 -5.33 -16.74
CA GLY A 238 14.73 -4.64 -15.93
C GLY A 238 14.45 -3.15 -15.78
N THR A 239 15.39 -2.31 -16.17
CA THR A 239 15.34 -0.86 -15.95
C THR A 239 14.08 -0.20 -16.52
N LYS A 240 13.67 -0.55 -17.74
CA LYS A 240 12.47 0.03 -18.38
C LYS A 240 11.19 -0.33 -17.61
N SER A 241 11.04 -1.60 -17.25
CA SER A 241 9.89 -2.06 -16.44
C SER A 241 9.91 -1.46 -15.04
N SER A 242 11.09 -1.28 -14.43
CA SER A 242 11.19 -0.65 -13.10
C SER A 242 10.71 0.78 -13.11
N TRP A 243 11.01 1.56 -14.14
CA TRP A 243 10.51 2.94 -14.27
C TRP A 243 8.99 2.97 -14.43
N LEU A 244 8.38 2.05 -15.19
CA LEU A 244 6.92 1.94 -15.27
C LEU A 244 6.30 1.56 -13.91
N GLY A 245 6.93 0.64 -13.17
CA GLY A 245 6.47 0.28 -11.82
C GLY A 245 6.52 1.46 -10.85
N ILE A 246 7.57 2.29 -10.92
CA ILE A 246 7.71 3.52 -10.12
C ILE A 246 6.63 4.54 -10.53
N ALA A 247 6.44 4.76 -11.84
CA ALA A 247 5.43 5.70 -12.33
C ALA A 247 4.01 5.28 -11.91
N GLY A 248 3.68 3.98 -12.01
CA GLY A 248 2.38 3.46 -11.58
C GLY A 248 2.13 3.68 -10.08
N TYR A 249 3.12 3.43 -9.24
CA TYR A 249 2.98 3.67 -7.80
C TYR A 249 2.95 5.17 -7.45
N ALA A 250 3.70 6.00 -8.17
CA ALA A 250 3.61 7.45 -8.04
C ALA A 250 2.20 7.97 -8.37
N ALA A 251 1.54 7.41 -9.39
CA ALA A 251 0.14 7.73 -9.70
C ALA A 251 -0.81 7.34 -8.57
N ILE A 252 -0.59 6.19 -7.89
CA ILE A 252 -1.35 5.78 -6.70
C ILE A 252 -1.16 6.80 -5.57
N ILE A 253 0.07 7.18 -5.26
CA ILE A 253 0.38 8.14 -4.20
C ILE A 253 -0.21 9.52 -4.51
N PHE A 254 -0.13 9.95 -5.77
CA PHE A 254 -0.75 11.19 -6.22
C PHE A 254 -2.27 11.15 -6.05
N ASN A 255 -2.91 10.07 -6.49
CA ASN A 255 -4.35 9.88 -6.31
C ASN A 255 -4.75 9.86 -4.83
N PHE A 256 -3.94 9.23 -3.99
CA PHE A 256 -4.24 9.13 -2.56
C PHE A 256 -4.08 10.46 -1.82
N PHE A 257 -2.96 11.17 -2.02
CA PHE A 257 -2.66 12.40 -1.27
C PHE A 257 -3.15 13.64 -2.01
N VAL A 258 -2.65 13.87 -3.24
CA VAL A 258 -2.87 15.15 -3.93
C VAL A 258 -4.33 15.35 -4.27
N ILE A 259 -4.95 14.33 -4.84
CA ILE A 259 -6.36 14.43 -5.23
C ILE A 259 -7.28 14.54 -4.01
N ASN A 260 -7.03 13.80 -2.94
CA ASN A 260 -7.90 13.90 -1.77
C ASN A 260 -7.73 15.19 -0.96
N ILE A 261 -6.55 15.80 -0.94
CA ILE A 261 -6.27 16.95 -0.08
C ILE A 261 -6.51 18.28 -0.81
N TRP A 262 -6.14 18.36 -2.09
CA TRP A 262 -6.12 19.65 -2.82
C TRP A 262 -7.12 19.75 -3.97
N VAL A 263 -7.78 18.65 -4.37
CA VAL A 263 -8.69 18.66 -5.50
C VAL A 263 -10.11 18.35 -5.05
N THR A 264 -11.02 19.30 -5.20
CA THR A 264 -12.43 19.09 -4.89
C THR A 264 -13.08 18.13 -5.89
N GLY A 265 -13.86 17.16 -5.40
CA GLY A 265 -14.54 16.16 -6.22
C GLY A 265 -15.56 15.39 -5.39
N LEU A 266 -16.22 14.41 -6.01
CA LEU A 266 -17.23 13.59 -5.34
C LEU A 266 -16.65 12.73 -4.20
N HIS A 267 -15.34 12.52 -4.20
CA HIS A 267 -14.63 11.78 -3.15
C HIS A 267 -14.09 12.69 -2.02
N SER A 268 -14.42 13.98 -2.02
CA SER A 268 -13.89 14.95 -1.03
C SER A 268 -14.51 14.84 0.37
N TYR A 269 -15.44 13.91 0.60
CA TYR A 269 -16.01 13.64 1.93
C TYR A 269 -15.10 12.80 2.86
N ALA A 270 -13.86 12.59 2.49
CA ALA A 270 -12.92 11.79 3.26
C ALA A 270 -12.38 12.46 4.54
N GLY A 271 -12.93 13.61 4.95
CA GLY A 271 -12.79 14.16 6.31
C GLY A 271 -11.47 14.87 6.59
N ILE A 272 -11.00 15.72 5.66
CA ILE A 272 -9.96 16.72 5.97
C ILE A 272 -10.58 18.10 5.85
#